data_2615b43d976a4af45c6bba83696cf067
#
_entry.id   2615b43d976a4af45c6bba83696cf067
#
_cell.length_a   1.000
_cell.length_b   1.000
_cell.length_c   1.000
_cell.angle_alpha   90.00
_cell.angle_beta   90.00
_cell.angle_gamma   90.00
#
_symmetry.space_group_name_H-M   'P 1'
#
loop_
_entity.id
_entity.type
_entity.pdbx_description
1 polymer ?
#
loop_
_entity_poly.entity_id
_entity_poly.type
_entity_poly.pdbx_seq_one_letter_code
_entity_poly.pdbx_strand_id
1 'polypeptide(L)'
;MLALGVMVFVLGCDQDPNSTAKNSDESFKVPPESTTTALRNDLGPILDLLRSGPTGAVRIRLRKILDQNPTDGQAAFLYGLSLHQEKRYSEARVYFDQALWHAPEYATSHHFLGWCLFYQGELELAKASFSRHTKLVEGEGDDYFALGLIALERNNLAGAENCFEIALRCFENLPAFNGRAREQGKTFARLGELAEVLGNLDLAAERLSKATKLFPDHYEAWHRLAAIERRRGNQDAAARAANQEAAARDRVGRPQGFPE
;
A
#
# COMPACT_ATOMS: atom_id res chain seq x y z
N MET A 1 1.42 -11.89 -16.21
CA MET A 1 0.78 -12.92 -17.03
C MET A 1 0.66 -14.20 -16.22
N LEU A 2 -0.50 -14.83 -16.20
CA LEU A 2 -1.00 -15.96 -15.41
C LEU A 2 -1.53 -15.56 -14.01
N ALA A 3 -2.81 -15.20 -14.00
CA ALA A 3 -3.64 -15.25 -12.82
C ALA A 3 -3.94 -16.73 -12.54
N LEU A 4 -3.39 -17.26 -11.45
CA LEU A 4 -3.88 -18.51 -10.84
C LEU A 4 -4.89 -18.11 -9.78
N GLY A 5 -6.17 -18.40 -10.06
CA GLY A 5 -7.26 -18.21 -9.11
C GLY A 5 -7.05 -19.07 -7.87
N VAL A 6 -6.96 -18.44 -6.74
CA VAL A 6 -7.17 -19.06 -5.43
C VAL A 6 -8.36 -18.37 -4.81
N MET A 7 -9.47 -19.13 -4.73
CA MET A 7 -10.70 -18.71 -4.08
C MET A 7 -10.45 -18.66 -2.57
N VAL A 8 -10.09 -17.49 -2.05
CA VAL A 8 -9.99 -17.23 -0.62
C VAL A 8 -11.26 -16.49 -0.21
N PHE A 9 -12.02 -17.08 0.70
CA PHE A 9 -13.11 -16.38 1.39
C PHE A 9 -12.53 -15.20 2.14
N VAL A 10 -12.64 -14.02 1.54
CA VAL A 10 -12.26 -12.76 2.18
C VAL A 10 -13.42 -12.33 3.06
N LEU A 11 -13.32 -12.63 4.36
CA LEU A 11 -14.08 -11.88 5.36
C LEU A 11 -13.46 -10.48 5.38
N GLY A 12 -14.15 -9.53 4.73
CA GLY A 12 -13.70 -8.15 4.67
C GLY A 12 -13.52 -7.54 6.06
N CYS A 13 -12.62 -6.58 6.18
CA CYS A 13 -12.41 -5.76 7.38
C CYS A 13 -13.66 -4.95 7.81
N ASP A 14 -14.82 -5.18 7.19
CA ASP A 14 -16.06 -4.40 7.33
C ASP A 14 -17.08 -4.97 8.31
N GLN A 15 -16.75 -5.98 9.12
CA GLN A 15 -17.67 -6.42 10.15
C GLN A 15 -17.62 -5.52 11.38
N ASP A 16 -18.41 -4.44 11.33
CA ASP A 16 -18.78 -3.66 12.51
C ASP A 16 -19.95 -4.42 13.20
N PRO A 17 -19.81 -4.91 14.45
CA PRO A 17 -20.84 -5.71 15.11
C PRO A 17 -22.14 -4.97 15.42
N ASN A 18 -22.24 -3.67 15.12
CA ASN A 18 -23.43 -2.83 15.43
C ASN A 18 -24.17 -2.29 14.19
N SER A 19 -23.85 -2.74 12.99
CA SER A 19 -24.58 -2.30 11.78
C SER A 19 -25.83 -3.12 11.54
N THR A 20 -26.95 -2.73 12.17
CA THR A 20 -28.31 -3.11 11.71
C THR A 20 -28.72 -2.17 10.58
N ALA A 21 -28.13 -2.27 9.41
CA ALA A 21 -28.61 -1.59 8.21
C ALA A 21 -29.49 -2.53 7.39
N LYS A 22 -30.72 -2.09 7.19
CA LYS A 22 -31.75 -2.77 6.39
C LYS A 22 -31.28 -2.99 4.95
N ASN A 23 -31.39 -4.24 4.51
CA ASN A 23 -31.29 -4.65 3.11
C ASN A 23 -32.20 -3.80 2.22
N SER A 24 -31.62 -3.04 1.31
CA SER A 24 -32.22 -2.71 0.04
C SER A 24 -31.47 -3.50 -1.03
N ASP A 25 -32.17 -4.51 -1.52
CA ASP A 25 -31.75 -5.44 -2.55
C ASP A 25 -31.67 -4.70 -3.90
N GLU A 26 -30.52 -4.12 -4.22
CA GLU A 26 -30.15 -3.85 -5.59
C GLU A 26 -29.05 -4.83 -5.98
N SER A 27 -29.45 -5.86 -6.72
CA SER A 27 -28.56 -6.85 -7.32
C SER A 27 -27.56 -6.18 -8.25
N PHE A 28 -26.44 -5.73 -7.67
CA PHE A 28 -25.29 -5.30 -8.42
C PHE A 28 -24.68 -6.54 -9.08
N LYS A 29 -24.98 -6.74 -10.37
CA LYS A 29 -24.33 -7.76 -11.18
C LYS A 29 -22.84 -7.44 -11.22
N VAL A 30 -22.04 -8.25 -10.51
CA VAL A 30 -20.59 -8.29 -10.67
C VAL A 30 -20.33 -8.56 -12.17
N PRO A 31 -19.54 -7.69 -12.85
CA PRO A 31 -19.10 -8.00 -14.22
C PRO A 31 -18.31 -9.32 -14.21
N PRO A 32 -18.40 -10.15 -15.25
CA PRO A 32 -17.65 -11.39 -15.32
C PRO A 32 -16.14 -11.13 -15.23
N GLU A 33 -15.45 -12.11 -14.69
CA GLU A 33 -14.03 -12.20 -14.44
C GLU A 33 -13.12 -11.48 -15.43
N SER A 34 -12.05 -10.85 -14.87
CA SER A 34 -10.88 -10.28 -15.54
C SER A 34 -11.14 -9.11 -16.50
N THR A 35 -11.31 -7.93 -15.95
CA THR A 35 -10.92 -6.73 -16.67
C THR A 35 -10.01 -5.86 -15.82
N THR A 36 -8.83 -6.36 -15.53
CA THR A 36 -7.65 -5.50 -15.48
C THR A 36 -7.50 -5.01 -16.91
N THR A 37 -8.14 -3.88 -17.24
CA THR A 37 -8.08 -3.33 -18.57
C THR A 37 -6.61 -3.05 -18.85
N ALA A 38 -6.00 -3.86 -19.74
CA ALA A 38 -4.61 -3.70 -20.08
C ALA A 38 -4.37 -2.27 -20.58
N LEU A 39 -3.26 -1.67 -20.14
CA LEU A 39 -2.87 -0.36 -20.65
C LEU A 39 -2.74 -0.42 -22.17
N ARG A 40 -3.29 0.57 -22.87
CA ARG A 40 -3.15 0.66 -24.32
C ARG A 40 -1.67 0.66 -24.73
N ASN A 41 -1.35 0.03 -25.83
CA ASN A 41 0.02 -0.17 -26.32
C ASN A 41 0.77 1.17 -26.54
N ASP A 42 0.07 2.22 -26.96
CA ASP A 42 0.65 3.56 -27.16
C ASP A 42 1.02 4.28 -25.85
N LEU A 43 0.44 3.88 -24.72
CA LEU A 43 0.74 4.41 -23.39
C LEU A 43 1.86 3.65 -22.67
N GLY A 44 2.20 2.44 -23.11
CA GLY A 44 3.29 1.63 -22.52
C GLY A 44 4.61 2.39 -22.40
N PRO A 45 5.12 3.00 -23.47
CA PRO A 45 6.35 3.79 -23.41
C PRO A 45 6.27 4.99 -22.45
N ILE A 46 5.08 5.54 -22.23
CA ILE A 46 4.87 6.63 -21.26
C ILE A 46 4.96 6.10 -19.83
N LEU A 47 4.40 4.92 -19.55
CA LEU A 47 4.53 4.26 -18.26
C LEU A 47 5.99 3.91 -17.94
N ASP A 48 6.75 3.44 -18.94
CA ASP A 48 8.18 3.13 -18.75
C ASP A 48 8.99 4.39 -18.44
N LEU A 49 8.68 5.51 -19.08
CA LEU A 49 9.27 6.80 -18.76
C LEU A 49 8.90 7.27 -17.33
N LEU A 50 7.68 7.01 -16.87
CA LEU A 50 7.26 7.31 -15.50
C LEU A 50 8.05 6.50 -14.48
N ARG A 51 8.43 5.26 -14.80
CA ARG A 51 9.23 4.40 -13.91
C ARG A 51 10.69 4.80 -13.82
N SER A 52 11.25 5.43 -14.84
CA SER A 52 12.69 5.64 -14.99
C SER A 52 13.11 7.10 -15.14
N GLY A 53 12.19 8.04 -15.35
CA GLY A 53 12.54 9.38 -15.81
C GLY A 53 11.81 10.55 -15.15
N PRO A 54 12.10 11.76 -15.60
CA PRO A 54 11.50 12.98 -15.07
C PRO A 54 10.01 13.06 -15.43
N THR A 55 9.16 13.07 -14.42
CA THR A 55 7.69 13.11 -14.52
C THR A 55 7.15 14.30 -15.31
N GLY A 56 7.86 15.44 -15.30
CA GLY A 56 7.44 16.64 -16.04
C GLY A 56 7.34 16.45 -17.55
N ALA A 57 8.32 15.76 -18.17
CA ALA A 57 8.29 15.49 -19.62
C ALA A 57 7.14 14.57 -20.01
N VAL A 58 6.82 13.62 -19.13
CA VAL A 58 5.69 12.71 -19.30
C VAL A 58 4.37 13.47 -19.26
N ARG A 59 4.19 14.40 -18.33
CA ARG A 59 2.97 15.23 -18.23
C ARG A 59 2.72 16.08 -19.47
N ILE A 60 3.77 16.60 -20.12
CA ILE A 60 3.61 17.34 -21.38
C ILE A 60 2.99 16.44 -22.46
N ARG A 61 3.45 15.19 -22.59
CA ARG A 61 2.92 14.24 -23.56
C ARG A 61 1.48 13.82 -23.22
N LEU A 62 1.21 13.52 -21.96
CA LEU A 62 -0.12 13.15 -21.49
C LEU A 62 -1.12 14.29 -21.61
N ARG A 63 -0.70 15.54 -21.36
CA ARG A 63 -1.54 16.72 -21.58
C ARG A 63 -1.98 16.80 -23.04
N LYS A 64 -1.07 16.63 -23.98
CA LYS A 64 -1.41 16.63 -25.41
C LYS A 64 -2.44 15.55 -25.79
N ILE A 65 -2.33 14.35 -25.17
CA ILE A 65 -3.32 13.28 -25.39
C ILE A 65 -4.67 13.70 -24.81
N LEU A 66 -4.71 14.23 -23.58
CA LEU A 66 -5.94 14.66 -22.93
C LEU A 66 -6.59 15.88 -23.61
N ASP A 67 -5.80 16.79 -24.20
CA ASP A 67 -6.32 17.91 -24.99
C ASP A 67 -7.01 17.41 -26.28
N GLN A 68 -6.54 16.31 -26.86
CA GLN A 68 -7.15 15.68 -28.05
C GLN A 68 -8.32 14.76 -27.66
N ASN A 69 -8.25 14.09 -26.55
CA ASN A 69 -9.26 13.18 -26.03
C ASN A 69 -9.44 13.35 -24.51
N PRO A 70 -10.26 14.31 -24.06
CA PRO A 70 -10.49 14.58 -22.65
C PRO A 70 -11.12 13.41 -21.87
N THR A 71 -11.69 12.43 -22.58
CA THR A 71 -12.35 11.25 -21.97
C THR A 71 -11.41 10.04 -21.87
N ASP A 72 -10.12 10.20 -22.15
CA ASP A 72 -9.14 9.13 -22.05
C ASP A 72 -8.79 8.82 -20.59
N GLY A 73 -9.52 7.87 -19.99
CA GLY A 73 -9.33 7.48 -18.60
C GLY A 73 -7.94 6.91 -18.29
N GLN A 74 -7.31 6.20 -19.24
CA GLN A 74 -5.96 5.66 -19.04
C GLN A 74 -4.89 6.76 -19.08
N ALA A 75 -5.02 7.73 -19.97
CA ALA A 75 -4.13 8.89 -20.01
C ALA A 75 -4.30 9.76 -18.74
N ALA A 76 -5.54 9.95 -18.28
CA ALA A 76 -5.82 10.61 -17.01
C ALA A 76 -5.17 9.88 -15.83
N PHE A 77 -5.29 8.54 -15.75
CA PHE A 77 -4.63 7.74 -14.73
C PHE A 77 -3.10 7.96 -14.72
N LEU A 78 -2.44 7.88 -15.86
CA LEU A 78 -0.98 8.08 -15.94
C LEU A 78 -0.59 9.53 -15.56
N TYR A 79 -1.42 10.50 -15.90
CA TYR A 79 -1.20 11.89 -15.47
C TYR A 79 -1.28 12.01 -13.94
N GLY A 80 -2.32 11.43 -13.32
CA GLY A 80 -2.46 11.33 -11.87
C GLY A 80 -1.29 10.62 -11.22
N LEU A 81 -0.82 9.51 -11.80
CA LEU A 81 0.34 8.75 -11.31
C LEU A 81 1.62 9.62 -11.31
N SER A 82 1.83 10.44 -12.34
CA SER A 82 2.96 11.36 -12.40
C SER A 82 2.95 12.41 -11.28
N LEU A 83 1.76 12.89 -10.92
CA LEU A 83 1.57 13.85 -9.82
C LEU A 83 1.73 13.15 -8.46
N HIS A 84 1.22 11.94 -8.33
CA HIS A 84 1.34 11.13 -7.12
C HIS A 84 2.82 10.86 -6.78
N GLN A 85 3.65 10.55 -7.77
CA GLN A 85 5.11 10.38 -7.58
C GLN A 85 5.78 11.65 -7.05
N GLU A 86 5.29 12.82 -7.40
CA GLU A 86 5.75 14.10 -6.87
C GLU A 86 5.06 14.49 -5.53
N LYS A 87 4.28 13.59 -4.94
CA LYS A 87 3.50 13.82 -3.71
C LYS A 87 2.48 14.96 -3.82
N ARG A 88 2.07 15.30 -5.03
CA ARG A 88 1.03 16.31 -5.33
C ARG A 88 -0.35 15.65 -5.25
N TYR A 89 -0.68 15.15 -4.08
CA TYR A 89 -1.83 14.26 -3.88
C TYR A 89 -3.17 14.90 -4.21
N SER A 90 -3.36 16.18 -3.89
CA SER A 90 -4.61 16.90 -4.19
C SER A 90 -4.85 17.03 -5.70
N GLU A 91 -3.79 17.26 -6.47
CA GLU A 91 -3.90 17.36 -7.92
C GLU A 91 -4.00 15.98 -8.56
N ALA A 92 -3.25 14.99 -8.05
CA ALA A 92 -3.32 13.60 -8.52
C ALA A 92 -4.74 13.02 -8.38
N ARG A 93 -5.41 13.31 -7.26
CA ARG A 93 -6.80 12.91 -6.99
C ARG A 93 -7.74 13.30 -8.14
N VAL A 94 -7.66 14.54 -8.62
CA VAL A 94 -8.54 15.03 -9.70
C VAL A 94 -8.43 14.15 -10.95
N TYR A 95 -7.21 13.71 -11.28
CA TYR A 95 -6.98 12.88 -12.45
C TYR A 95 -7.36 11.41 -12.22
N PHE A 96 -7.23 10.90 -11.00
CA PHE A 96 -7.75 9.56 -10.68
C PHE A 96 -9.27 9.52 -10.66
N ASP A 97 -9.94 10.57 -10.15
CA ASP A 97 -11.39 10.73 -10.24
C ASP A 97 -11.85 10.81 -11.70
N GLN A 98 -11.15 11.59 -12.54
CA GLN A 98 -11.40 11.65 -13.99
C GLN A 98 -11.19 10.28 -14.66
N ALA A 99 -10.13 9.56 -14.29
CA ALA A 99 -9.87 8.22 -14.81
C ALA A 99 -11.02 7.26 -14.50
N LEU A 100 -11.50 7.25 -13.25
CA LEU A 100 -12.62 6.40 -12.81
C LEU A 100 -13.96 6.81 -13.41
N TRP A 101 -14.14 8.11 -13.69
CA TRP A 101 -15.36 8.58 -14.37
C TRP A 101 -15.47 8.04 -15.80
N HIS A 102 -14.35 7.96 -16.53
CA HIS A 102 -14.33 7.52 -17.93
C HIS A 102 -13.99 6.03 -18.11
N ALA A 103 -13.38 5.40 -17.12
CA ALA A 103 -13.00 4.00 -17.13
C ALA A 103 -13.16 3.40 -15.70
N PRO A 104 -14.40 3.21 -15.22
CA PRO A 104 -14.68 2.75 -13.85
C PRO A 104 -14.16 1.34 -13.57
N GLU A 105 -13.91 0.56 -14.61
CA GLU A 105 -13.30 -0.77 -14.53
C GLU A 105 -11.77 -0.73 -14.36
N TYR A 106 -11.14 0.45 -14.48
CA TYR A 106 -9.70 0.57 -14.31
C TYR A 106 -9.32 0.59 -12.84
N ALA A 107 -9.32 -0.62 -12.26
CA ALA A 107 -9.22 -0.87 -10.83
C ALA A 107 -8.03 -0.16 -10.16
N THR A 108 -6.86 -0.12 -10.81
CA THR A 108 -5.63 0.49 -10.29
C THR A 108 -5.81 1.97 -9.90
N SER A 109 -6.76 2.68 -10.54
CA SER A 109 -7.09 4.05 -10.14
C SER A 109 -7.63 4.15 -8.71
N HIS A 110 -8.39 3.14 -8.26
CA HIS A 110 -8.88 3.11 -6.87
C HIS A 110 -7.73 2.97 -5.86
N HIS A 111 -6.70 2.17 -6.16
CA HIS A 111 -5.52 2.03 -5.32
C HIS A 111 -4.82 3.39 -5.11
N PHE A 112 -4.45 4.07 -6.18
CA PHE A 112 -3.74 5.35 -6.08
C PHE A 112 -4.61 6.49 -5.55
N LEU A 113 -5.92 6.48 -5.86
CA LEU A 113 -6.88 7.39 -5.25
C LEU A 113 -6.93 7.18 -3.73
N GLY A 114 -6.97 5.93 -3.28
CA GLY A 114 -6.92 5.58 -1.86
C GLY A 114 -5.71 6.20 -1.15
N TRP A 115 -4.52 6.08 -1.74
CA TRP A 115 -3.32 6.70 -1.18
C TRP A 115 -3.38 8.23 -1.18
N CYS A 116 -3.89 8.87 -2.25
CA CYS A 116 -4.07 10.31 -2.27
C CYS A 116 -4.97 10.77 -1.12
N LEU A 117 -6.09 10.11 -0.93
CA LEU A 117 -7.07 10.41 0.12
C LEU A 117 -6.48 10.16 1.52
N PHE A 118 -5.72 9.08 1.69
CA PHE A 118 -5.02 8.77 2.95
C PHE A 118 -4.07 9.89 3.35
N TYR A 119 -3.20 10.34 2.43
CA TYR A 119 -2.27 11.43 2.69
C TYR A 119 -2.94 12.80 2.88
N GLN A 120 -4.19 12.95 2.45
CA GLN A 120 -5.02 14.15 2.72
C GLN A 120 -5.80 14.05 4.06
N GLY A 121 -5.71 12.91 4.76
CA GLY A 121 -6.46 12.66 6.00
C GLY A 121 -7.93 12.29 5.79
N GLU A 122 -8.36 12.08 4.53
CA GLU A 122 -9.73 11.69 4.19
C GLU A 122 -9.93 10.18 4.35
N LEU A 123 -9.78 9.68 5.58
CA LEU A 123 -9.64 8.25 5.89
C LEU A 123 -10.85 7.40 5.46
N GLU A 124 -12.10 7.94 5.52
CA GLU A 124 -13.29 7.20 5.10
C GLU A 124 -13.31 6.97 3.58
N LEU A 125 -12.98 8.02 2.82
CA LEU A 125 -12.91 7.91 1.37
C LEU A 125 -11.73 7.05 0.94
N ALA A 126 -10.60 7.14 1.64
CA ALA A 126 -9.46 6.27 1.43
C ALA A 126 -9.83 4.79 1.65
N LYS A 127 -10.50 4.49 2.78
CA LYS A 127 -11.01 3.15 3.08
C LYS A 127 -11.92 2.63 1.97
N ALA A 128 -12.87 3.45 1.52
CA ALA A 128 -13.80 3.07 0.45
C ALA A 128 -13.05 2.75 -0.86
N SER A 129 -12.04 3.57 -1.22
CA SER A 129 -11.23 3.38 -2.42
C SER A 129 -10.40 2.09 -2.36
N PHE A 130 -9.67 1.84 -1.26
CA PHE A 130 -8.92 0.60 -1.08
C PHE A 130 -9.84 -0.63 -1.05
N SER A 131 -10.97 -0.57 -0.32
CA SER A 131 -11.95 -1.66 -0.29
C SER A 131 -12.58 -1.92 -1.66
N ARG A 132 -12.71 -0.90 -2.51
CA ARG A 132 -13.17 -1.09 -3.89
C ARG A 132 -12.11 -1.79 -4.72
N HIS A 133 -10.84 -1.41 -4.59
CA HIS A 133 -9.74 -2.05 -5.30
C HIS A 133 -9.61 -3.54 -4.91
N THR A 134 -9.64 -3.87 -3.61
CA THR A 134 -9.55 -5.26 -3.15
C THR A 134 -10.68 -6.17 -3.63
N LYS A 135 -11.85 -5.60 -3.98
CA LYS A 135 -12.97 -6.34 -4.59
C LYS A 135 -12.81 -6.57 -6.10
N LEU A 136 -12.02 -5.73 -6.75
CA LEU A 136 -11.76 -5.79 -8.20
C LEU A 136 -10.49 -6.58 -8.53
N VAL A 137 -9.50 -6.53 -7.63
CA VAL A 137 -8.20 -7.18 -7.81
C VAL A 137 -7.86 -7.96 -6.55
N GLU A 138 -7.75 -9.27 -6.69
CA GLU A 138 -7.38 -10.15 -5.59
C GLU A 138 -5.87 -10.13 -5.34
N GLY A 139 -5.47 -10.28 -4.08
CA GLY A 139 -4.08 -10.52 -3.70
C GLY A 139 -3.20 -9.28 -3.58
N GLU A 140 -3.75 -8.08 -3.67
CA GLU A 140 -3.01 -6.82 -3.52
C GLU A 140 -2.75 -6.50 -2.04
N GLY A 141 -1.60 -6.95 -1.53
CA GLY A 141 -1.22 -6.78 -0.13
C GLY A 141 -1.11 -5.32 0.32
N ASP A 142 -0.75 -4.41 -0.57
CA ASP A 142 -0.59 -2.98 -0.27
C ASP A 142 -1.91 -2.31 0.16
N ASP A 143 -3.04 -2.72 -0.42
CA ASP A 143 -4.34 -2.18 -0.01
C ASP A 143 -4.74 -2.66 1.38
N TYR A 144 -4.52 -3.93 1.68
CA TYR A 144 -4.74 -4.44 3.03
C TYR A 144 -3.81 -3.79 4.05
N PHE A 145 -2.56 -3.52 3.69
CA PHE A 145 -1.65 -2.74 4.51
C PHE A 145 -2.20 -1.33 4.79
N ALA A 146 -2.69 -0.63 3.76
CA ALA A 146 -3.30 0.68 3.89
C ALA A 146 -4.58 0.66 4.75
N LEU A 147 -5.45 -0.35 4.57
CA LEU A 147 -6.64 -0.56 5.41
C LEU A 147 -6.25 -0.81 6.87
N GLY A 148 -5.17 -1.54 7.12
CA GLY A 148 -4.59 -1.72 8.46
C GLY A 148 -4.13 -0.41 9.08
N LEU A 149 -3.46 0.47 8.32
CA LEU A 149 -3.07 1.80 8.80
C LEU A 149 -4.30 2.64 9.17
N ILE A 150 -5.33 2.65 8.32
CA ILE A 150 -6.59 3.37 8.60
C ILE A 150 -7.27 2.83 9.86
N ALA A 151 -7.25 1.52 10.07
CA ALA A 151 -7.80 0.90 11.28
C ALA A 151 -7.03 1.32 12.54
N LEU A 152 -5.68 1.45 12.47
CA LEU A 152 -4.86 1.99 13.57
C LEU A 152 -5.22 3.43 13.91
N GLU A 153 -5.34 4.32 12.91
CA GLU A 153 -5.72 5.72 13.09
C GLU A 153 -7.08 5.85 13.79
N ARG A 154 -7.95 4.84 13.70
CA ARG A 154 -9.26 4.75 14.34
C ARG A 154 -9.25 4.00 15.65
N ASN A 155 -8.08 3.61 16.15
CA ASN A 155 -7.93 2.78 17.33
C ASN A 155 -8.67 1.42 17.26
N ASN A 156 -8.93 0.93 16.03
CA ASN A 156 -9.46 -0.42 15.79
C ASN A 156 -8.31 -1.42 15.70
N LEU A 157 -7.76 -1.80 16.86
CA LEU A 157 -6.56 -2.63 16.94
C LEU A 157 -6.77 -4.03 16.32
N ALA A 158 -7.93 -4.65 16.57
CA ALA A 158 -8.25 -5.96 16.01
C ALA A 158 -8.43 -5.91 14.48
N GLY A 159 -9.09 -4.88 13.96
CA GLY A 159 -9.19 -4.65 12.53
C GLY A 159 -7.84 -4.42 11.86
N ALA A 160 -6.97 -3.67 12.52
CA ALA A 160 -5.60 -3.43 12.02
C ALA A 160 -4.80 -4.73 11.95
N GLU A 161 -4.82 -5.55 13.01
CA GLU A 161 -4.14 -6.84 13.03
C GLU A 161 -4.60 -7.75 11.89
N ASN A 162 -5.92 -7.90 11.74
CA ASN A 162 -6.50 -8.72 10.67
C ASN A 162 -6.07 -8.23 9.28
N CYS A 163 -6.12 -6.92 9.02
CA CYS A 163 -5.72 -6.37 7.74
C CYS A 163 -4.22 -6.59 7.45
N PHE A 164 -3.33 -6.39 8.42
CA PHE A 164 -1.90 -6.64 8.26
C PHE A 164 -1.59 -8.13 8.04
N GLU A 165 -2.31 -9.04 8.71
CA GLU A 165 -2.15 -10.48 8.46
C GLU A 165 -2.62 -10.90 7.06
N ILE A 166 -3.71 -10.30 6.56
CA ILE A 166 -4.13 -10.51 5.17
C ILE A 166 -3.06 -9.98 4.22
N ALA A 167 -2.52 -8.77 4.45
CA ALA A 167 -1.44 -8.21 3.64
C ALA A 167 -0.23 -9.15 3.57
N LEU A 168 0.22 -9.74 4.69
CA LEU A 168 1.30 -10.71 4.70
C LEU A 168 1.00 -11.93 3.83
N ARG A 169 -0.20 -12.52 3.97
CA ARG A 169 -0.61 -13.66 3.13
C ARG A 169 -0.63 -13.32 1.64
N CYS A 170 -1.10 -12.13 1.28
CA CYS A 170 -1.04 -11.66 -0.11
C CYS A 170 0.40 -11.57 -0.61
N PHE A 171 1.31 -10.96 0.17
CA PHE A 171 2.73 -10.87 -0.20
C PHE A 171 3.42 -12.24 -0.30
N GLU A 172 3.05 -13.23 0.51
CA GLU A 172 3.60 -14.59 0.46
C GLU A 172 3.21 -15.33 -0.82
N ASN A 173 1.98 -15.11 -1.29
CA ASN A 173 1.42 -15.79 -2.46
C ASN A 173 1.89 -15.18 -3.80
N LEU A 174 2.45 -13.96 -3.78
CA LEU A 174 2.96 -13.34 -4.99
C LEU A 174 4.33 -13.94 -5.41
N PRO A 175 4.64 -13.99 -6.71
CA PRO A 175 5.98 -14.29 -7.18
C PRO A 175 7.02 -13.40 -6.50
N ALA A 176 8.24 -13.91 -6.32
CA ALA A 176 9.31 -13.09 -5.76
C ALA A 176 9.58 -11.88 -6.63
N PHE A 177 9.47 -10.68 -6.06
CA PHE A 177 9.79 -9.41 -6.70
C PHE A 177 10.69 -8.58 -5.78
N ASN A 178 11.45 -7.62 -6.35
CA ASN A 178 12.45 -6.82 -5.61
C ASN A 178 11.82 -5.91 -4.54
N GLY A 179 10.71 -5.95 -4.09
CA GLY A 179 10.09 -5.14 -3.02
C GLY A 179 9.40 -5.99 -1.96
N ARG A 180 9.11 -7.27 -2.27
CA ARG A 180 8.29 -8.12 -1.39
C ARG A 180 8.80 -8.19 0.05
N ALA A 181 10.07 -8.47 0.22
CA ALA A 181 10.67 -8.55 1.55
C ALA A 181 10.58 -7.23 2.32
N ARG A 182 10.71 -6.10 1.63
CA ARG A 182 10.57 -4.76 2.20
C ARG A 182 9.13 -4.51 2.67
N GLU A 183 8.13 -4.84 1.86
CA GLU A 183 6.71 -4.64 2.21
C GLU A 183 6.28 -5.58 3.34
N GLN A 184 6.73 -6.83 3.32
CA GLN A 184 6.56 -7.75 4.45
C GLN A 184 7.24 -7.21 5.72
N GLY A 185 8.45 -6.67 5.61
CA GLY A 185 9.19 -6.08 6.72
C GLY A 185 8.44 -4.90 7.35
N LYS A 186 7.89 -3.99 6.54
CA LYS A 186 7.04 -2.90 7.03
C LYS A 186 5.80 -3.43 7.74
N THR A 187 5.15 -4.44 7.17
CA THR A 187 3.94 -5.04 7.75
C THR A 187 4.23 -5.70 9.10
N PHE A 188 5.33 -6.47 9.21
CA PHE A 188 5.76 -7.02 10.49
C PHE A 188 6.11 -5.95 11.52
N ALA A 189 6.68 -4.81 11.10
CA ALA A 189 6.94 -3.68 12.01
C ALA A 189 5.64 -3.14 12.60
N ARG A 190 4.58 -2.96 11.79
CA ARG A 190 3.26 -2.51 12.28
C ARG A 190 2.61 -3.54 13.21
N LEU A 191 2.70 -4.81 12.90
CA LEU A 191 2.24 -5.88 13.79
C LEU A 191 3.04 -5.91 15.11
N GLY A 192 4.34 -5.61 15.07
CA GLY A 192 5.17 -5.47 16.27
C GLY A 192 4.76 -4.29 17.13
N GLU A 193 4.48 -3.12 16.53
CA GLU A 193 3.91 -1.95 17.22
C GLU A 193 2.58 -2.28 17.88
N LEU A 194 1.70 -3.00 17.19
CA LEU A 194 0.41 -3.41 17.71
C LEU A 194 0.56 -4.33 18.93
N ALA A 195 1.45 -5.32 18.86
CA ALA A 195 1.75 -6.21 19.97
C ALA A 195 2.31 -5.44 21.18
N GLU A 196 3.12 -4.40 20.95
CA GLU A 196 3.63 -3.51 22.00
C GLU A 196 2.48 -2.74 22.67
N VAL A 197 1.56 -2.16 21.90
CA VAL A 197 0.38 -1.45 22.43
C VAL A 197 -0.50 -2.38 23.27
N LEU A 198 -0.64 -3.63 22.85
CA LEU A 198 -1.38 -4.67 23.58
C LEU A 198 -0.60 -5.23 24.79
N GLY A 199 0.62 -4.75 25.07
CA GLY A 199 1.45 -5.16 26.21
C GLY A 199 2.16 -6.51 26.02
N ASN A 200 2.05 -7.15 24.85
CA ASN A 200 2.71 -8.42 24.57
C ASN A 200 4.13 -8.19 24.03
N LEU A 201 5.08 -7.97 24.96
CA LEU A 201 6.46 -7.65 24.61
C LEU A 201 7.20 -8.79 23.89
N ASP A 202 6.86 -10.04 24.18
CA ASP A 202 7.47 -11.20 23.54
C ASP A 202 7.08 -11.28 22.05
N LEU A 203 5.78 -11.13 21.77
CA LEU A 203 5.27 -11.08 20.40
C LEU A 203 5.77 -9.84 19.65
N ALA A 204 5.87 -8.69 20.34
CA ALA A 204 6.43 -7.47 19.74
C ALA A 204 7.89 -7.68 19.31
N ALA A 205 8.72 -8.26 20.18
CA ALA A 205 10.12 -8.57 19.84
C ALA A 205 10.24 -9.55 18.67
N GLU A 206 9.42 -10.62 18.65
CA GLU A 206 9.39 -11.59 17.57
C GLU A 206 9.06 -10.93 16.23
N ARG A 207 7.94 -10.17 16.17
CA ARG A 207 7.46 -9.49 14.96
C ARG A 207 8.46 -8.44 14.46
N LEU A 208 9.02 -7.61 15.36
CA LEU A 208 10.05 -6.62 15.02
C LEU A 208 11.36 -7.29 14.55
N SER A 209 11.74 -8.43 15.13
CA SER A 209 12.89 -9.20 14.66
C SER A 209 12.69 -9.73 13.23
N LYS A 210 11.47 -10.18 12.89
CA LYS A 210 11.12 -10.55 11.50
C LYS A 210 11.17 -9.34 10.58
N ALA A 211 10.63 -8.19 11.01
CA ALA A 211 10.66 -6.94 10.26
C ALA A 211 12.08 -6.53 9.87
N THR A 212 12.99 -6.52 10.84
CA THR A 212 14.39 -6.10 10.64
C THR A 212 15.21 -7.09 9.81
N LYS A 213 14.87 -8.39 9.83
CA LYS A 213 15.51 -9.39 8.96
C LYS A 213 15.07 -9.22 7.49
N LEU A 214 13.80 -8.93 7.25
CA LEU A 214 13.23 -8.76 5.90
C LEU A 214 13.57 -7.40 5.30
N PHE A 215 13.64 -6.36 6.14
CA PHE A 215 13.99 -5.00 5.75
C PHE A 215 15.06 -4.41 6.68
N PRO A 216 16.34 -4.73 6.48
CA PRO A 216 17.44 -4.29 7.36
C PRO A 216 17.62 -2.78 7.46
N ASP A 217 17.14 -2.01 6.47
CA ASP A 217 17.24 -0.55 6.47
C ASP A 217 16.07 0.14 7.17
N HIS A 218 15.15 -0.62 7.75
CA HIS A 218 14.04 -0.08 8.55
C HIS A 218 14.52 0.33 9.95
N TYR A 219 15.18 1.48 10.05
CA TYR A 219 15.80 1.95 11.29
C TYR A 219 14.78 2.14 12.43
N GLU A 220 13.52 2.52 12.14
CA GLU A 220 12.46 2.64 13.15
C GLU A 220 12.11 1.27 13.78
N ALA A 221 12.11 0.19 12.99
CA ALA A 221 11.88 -1.15 13.51
C ALA A 221 13.04 -1.60 14.42
N TRP A 222 14.29 -1.30 14.07
CA TRP A 222 15.45 -1.52 14.93
C TRP A 222 15.37 -0.72 16.23
N HIS A 223 14.98 0.55 16.16
CA HIS A 223 14.80 1.42 17.32
C HIS A 223 13.78 0.82 18.30
N ARG A 224 12.60 0.43 17.80
CA ARG A 224 11.57 -0.21 18.61
C ARG A 224 12.02 -1.54 19.19
N LEU A 225 12.70 -2.38 18.39
CA LEU A 225 13.23 -3.64 18.86
C LEU A 225 14.20 -3.43 20.03
N ALA A 226 15.10 -2.46 19.93
CA ALA A 226 16.01 -2.12 21.03
C ALA A 226 15.26 -1.67 22.30
N ALA A 227 14.19 -0.88 22.15
CA ALA A 227 13.37 -0.46 23.29
C ALA A 227 12.62 -1.64 23.93
N ILE A 228 12.03 -2.51 23.13
CA ILE A 228 11.33 -3.72 23.62
C ILE A 228 12.30 -4.66 24.34
N GLU A 229 13.47 -4.93 23.78
CA GLU A 229 14.46 -5.82 24.41
C GLU A 229 14.98 -5.26 25.75
N ARG A 230 15.13 -3.93 25.88
CA ARG A 230 15.44 -3.31 27.18
C ARG A 230 14.33 -3.56 28.22
N ARG A 231 13.05 -3.38 27.82
CA ARG A 231 11.88 -3.63 28.70
C ARG A 231 11.77 -5.11 29.11
N ARG A 232 12.24 -6.04 28.24
CA ARG A 232 12.32 -7.49 28.54
C ARG A 232 13.53 -7.87 29.40
N GLY A 233 14.44 -6.94 29.68
CA GLY A 233 15.67 -7.20 30.43
C GLY A 233 16.81 -7.74 29.57
N ASN A 234 16.66 -7.88 28.27
CA ASN A 234 17.65 -8.46 27.34
C ASN A 234 18.67 -7.41 26.87
N GLN A 235 19.56 -6.97 27.74
CA GLN A 235 20.48 -5.85 27.49
C GLN A 235 21.38 -6.07 26.26
N ASP A 236 21.91 -7.29 26.06
CA ASP A 236 22.74 -7.63 24.92
C ASP A 236 21.98 -7.55 23.58
N ALA A 237 20.75 -8.04 23.57
CA ALA A 237 19.90 -7.95 22.37
C ALA A 237 19.53 -6.48 22.08
N ALA A 238 19.24 -5.69 23.10
CA ALA A 238 18.95 -4.27 22.96
C ALA A 238 20.15 -3.50 22.40
N ALA A 239 21.37 -3.77 22.90
CA ALA A 239 22.59 -3.15 22.39
C ALA A 239 22.85 -3.50 20.91
N ARG A 240 22.68 -4.78 20.54
CA ARG A 240 22.81 -5.21 19.13
C ARG A 240 21.79 -4.49 18.24
N ALA A 241 20.53 -4.39 18.66
CA ALA A 241 19.51 -3.72 17.87
C ALA A 241 19.79 -2.21 17.73
N ALA A 242 20.29 -1.53 18.78
CA ALA A 242 20.67 -0.13 18.71
C ALA A 242 21.86 0.11 17.75
N ASN A 243 22.85 -0.78 17.72
CA ASN A 243 23.96 -0.70 16.77
C ASN A 243 23.46 -0.87 15.32
N GLN A 244 22.52 -1.79 15.08
CA GLN A 244 21.91 -1.96 13.76
C GLN A 244 21.04 -0.77 13.35
N GLU A 245 20.33 -0.12 14.30
CA GLU A 245 19.61 1.13 14.04
C GLU A 245 20.57 2.21 13.50
N ALA A 246 21.70 2.44 14.19
CA ALA A 246 22.68 3.42 13.77
C ALA A 246 23.23 3.12 12.36
N ALA A 247 23.57 1.85 12.09
CA ALA A 247 24.02 1.43 10.77
C ALA A 247 22.97 1.59 9.67
N ALA A 248 21.69 1.32 9.97
CA ALA A 248 20.58 1.49 9.04
C ALA A 248 20.36 2.99 8.72
N ARG A 249 20.40 3.87 9.75
CA ARG A 249 20.32 5.32 9.54
C ARG A 249 21.45 5.85 8.65
N ASP A 250 22.66 5.36 8.85
CA ASP A 250 23.82 5.77 8.03
C ASP A 250 23.64 5.33 6.57
N ARG A 251 23.15 4.12 6.31
CA ARG A 251 22.85 3.66 4.94
C ARG A 251 21.75 4.47 4.25
N VAL A 252 20.67 4.79 4.96
CA VAL A 252 19.55 5.57 4.42
C VAL A 252 19.90 7.04 4.23
N GLY A 253 20.72 7.60 5.13
CA GLY A 253 21.14 9.02 5.11
C GLY A 253 22.23 9.34 4.08
N ARG A 254 22.93 8.35 3.54
CA ARG A 254 23.91 8.57 2.46
C ARG A 254 23.18 8.81 1.16
N PRO A 255 23.40 9.98 0.48
CA PRO A 255 22.95 10.11 -0.90
C PRO A 255 23.57 8.94 -1.68
N GLN A 256 22.75 8.22 -2.43
CA GLN A 256 23.27 7.18 -3.32
C GLN A 256 24.21 7.90 -4.30
N GLY A 257 25.52 7.76 -4.09
CA GLY A 257 26.55 8.42 -4.87
C GLY A 257 26.41 8.01 -6.32
N PHE A 258 26.54 8.99 -7.21
CA PHE A 258 26.86 8.69 -8.60
C PHE A 258 28.11 7.81 -8.60
N PRO A 259 28.14 6.70 -9.36
CA PRO A 259 29.39 5.97 -9.54
C PRO A 259 30.43 6.93 -10.13
N GLU A 260 31.62 6.97 -9.49
CA GLU A 260 32.79 7.67 -10.01
C GLU A 260 33.22 7.11 -11.37
#